data_10cd0ea15e37cb01bea3d5b8d053fb10
#
_entry.id   10cd0ea15e37cb01bea3d5b8d053fb10
#
_cell.length_a   1.000
_cell.length_b   1.000
_cell.length_c   1.000
_cell.angle_alpha   90.00
_cell.angle_beta   90.00
_cell.angle_gamma   90.00
#
_symmetry.space_group_name_H-M   'P 1'
#
loop_
_entity.id
_entity.type
_entity.pdbx_description
1 polymer ?
#
loop_
_entity_poly.entity_id
_entity_poly.type
_entity_poly.pdbx_seq_one_letter_code
_entity_poly.pdbx_strand_id
1 'polypeptide(L)'
;MNARRPSRAAEEGLVRGCCLWVIVLVGLIVLGAFLGVRALAGPDLGPAPGGTSHGGTESLIAATLAGDAATQLVAGQHAVITLSERDLTVIASARNPSPARFRNPQARIRSGDVVVSAQTDLGPFGVTAVVKLSLVFSDAGGTPQITAQAVDYSVGSLGVPGWIGDRFDPRSASTFNLSTLFGSNQTLQTLSKSLECVSVQPDGLHVGFHRPGVADDASRCASAVAAAT
;
A
#
# COMPACT_ATOMS: atom_id res chain seq x y z
N MET A 1 36.68 71.82 2.62
CA MET A 1 36.44 70.40 2.87
C MET A 1 34.91 70.25 3.05
N ASN A 2 34.23 69.84 1.97
CA ASN A 2 32.77 69.62 2.00
C ASN A 2 32.50 68.14 2.25
N ALA A 3 32.12 67.77 3.47
CA ALA A 3 31.68 66.42 3.83
C ALA A 3 30.26 66.19 3.22
N ARG A 4 30.17 65.37 2.16
CA ARG A 4 28.92 64.92 1.59
C ARG A 4 28.21 64.03 2.63
N ARG A 5 27.06 64.45 3.18
CA ARG A 5 26.17 63.61 3.99
C ARG A 5 25.58 62.55 3.10
N PRO A 6 25.64 61.27 3.50
CA PRO A 6 24.97 60.20 2.75
C PRO A 6 23.47 60.48 2.72
N SER A 7 22.85 60.24 1.57
CA SER A 7 21.43 60.49 1.37
C SER A 7 20.59 59.49 2.13
N ARG A 8 19.64 59.93 2.95
CA ARG A 8 18.69 59.07 3.72
C ARG A 8 17.91 58.07 2.87
N ALA A 9 17.78 58.31 1.56
CA ALA A 9 17.11 57.41 0.63
C ALA A 9 17.81 56.03 0.46
N ALA A 10 19.14 55.94 0.68
CA ALA A 10 19.87 54.69 0.56
C ALA A 10 19.65 53.75 1.78
N GLU A 11 19.40 54.31 2.96
CA GLU A 11 19.14 53.52 4.18
C GLU A 11 17.73 52.91 4.20
N GLU A 12 16.72 53.64 3.66
CA GLU A 12 15.34 53.08 3.61
C GLU A 12 15.19 51.92 2.66
N GLY A 13 15.95 51.83 1.58
CA GLY A 13 15.96 50.70 0.64
C GLY A 13 16.58 49.47 1.24
N LEU A 14 17.64 49.62 2.02
CA LEU A 14 18.36 48.52 2.64
C LEU A 14 17.53 47.85 3.77
N VAL A 15 16.85 48.66 4.58
CA VAL A 15 15.99 48.19 5.68
C VAL A 15 14.78 47.40 5.13
N ARG A 16 14.14 47.90 4.06
CA ARG A 16 13.01 47.23 3.42
C ARG A 16 13.40 45.91 2.82
N GLY A 17 14.56 45.79 2.15
CA GLY A 17 15.08 44.53 1.62
C GLY A 17 15.38 43.51 2.71
N CYS A 18 16.01 43.96 3.81
CA CYS A 18 16.36 43.06 4.92
C CYS A 18 15.11 42.48 5.64
N CYS A 19 14.09 43.31 5.88
CA CYS A 19 12.83 42.85 6.47
C CYS A 19 12.10 41.84 5.60
N LEU A 20 12.11 42.05 4.28
CA LEU A 20 11.46 41.12 3.34
C LEU A 20 12.15 39.76 3.35
N TRP A 21 13.49 39.71 3.37
CA TRP A 21 14.26 38.48 3.48
C TRP A 21 14.01 37.74 4.81
N VAL A 22 13.91 38.48 5.91
CA VAL A 22 13.59 37.89 7.23
C VAL A 22 12.19 37.29 7.22
N ILE A 23 11.20 37.94 6.64
CA ILE A 23 9.83 37.41 6.53
C ILE A 23 9.80 36.14 5.69
N VAL A 24 10.51 36.13 4.54
CA VAL A 24 10.61 34.92 3.70
C VAL A 24 11.29 33.79 4.44
N LEU A 25 12.39 34.04 5.13
CA LEU A 25 13.13 33.04 5.90
C LEU A 25 12.29 32.45 7.05
N VAL A 26 11.58 33.31 7.80
CA VAL A 26 10.65 32.85 8.84
C VAL A 26 9.51 32.06 8.24
N GLY A 27 8.95 32.47 7.11
CA GLY A 27 7.92 31.74 6.38
C GLY A 27 8.39 30.36 5.96
N LEU A 28 9.61 30.23 5.44
CA LEU A 28 10.20 28.93 5.08
C LEU A 28 10.45 28.04 6.30
N ILE A 29 10.90 28.60 7.42
CA ILE A 29 11.08 27.83 8.67
C ILE A 29 9.73 27.33 9.19
N VAL A 30 8.71 28.19 9.22
CA VAL A 30 7.36 27.79 9.66
C VAL A 30 6.76 26.72 8.74
N LEU A 31 6.90 26.90 7.43
CA LEU A 31 6.47 25.91 6.45
C LEU A 31 7.22 24.58 6.63
N GLY A 32 8.54 24.63 6.77
CA GLY A 32 9.37 23.44 7.01
C GLY A 32 9.00 22.73 8.30
N ALA A 33 8.76 23.47 9.39
CA ALA A 33 8.30 22.91 10.66
C ALA A 33 6.90 22.28 10.54
N PHE A 34 5.98 22.94 9.85
CA PHE A 34 4.64 22.44 9.59
C PHE A 34 4.67 21.13 8.77
N LEU A 35 5.44 21.11 7.69
CA LEU A 35 5.60 19.91 6.86
C LEU A 35 6.29 18.78 7.67
N GLY A 36 7.29 19.13 8.48
CA GLY A 36 7.97 18.16 9.35
C GLY A 36 7.02 17.53 10.37
N VAL A 37 6.19 18.34 11.04
CA VAL A 37 5.17 17.82 11.97
C VAL A 37 4.17 16.93 11.26
N ARG A 38 3.74 17.31 10.05
CA ARG A 38 2.82 16.50 9.24
C ARG A 38 3.45 15.19 8.77
N ALA A 39 4.72 15.20 8.40
CA ALA A 39 5.44 13.98 8.01
C ALA A 39 5.64 13.01 9.19
N LEU A 40 5.87 13.55 10.39
CA LEU A 40 6.03 12.77 11.62
C LEU A 40 4.69 12.32 12.21
N ALA A 41 3.62 13.07 11.97
CA ALA A 41 2.28 12.67 12.38
C ALA A 41 1.86 11.44 11.58
N GLY A 42 1.64 10.32 12.27
CA GLY A 42 1.13 9.11 11.64
C GLY A 42 -0.23 9.37 10.97
N PRO A 43 -0.52 8.77 9.81
CA PRO A 43 -1.84 8.83 9.22
C PRO A 43 -2.84 8.12 10.15
N ASP A 44 -4.06 8.64 10.22
CA ASP A 44 -5.14 7.97 10.95
C ASP A 44 -5.65 6.79 10.10
N LEU A 45 -5.04 5.64 10.30
CA LEU A 45 -5.40 4.39 9.61
C LEU A 45 -6.32 3.50 10.46
N GLY A 46 -6.73 3.99 11.63
CA GLY A 46 -7.48 3.20 12.60
C GLY A 46 -6.60 2.15 13.31
N PRO A 47 -7.20 1.26 14.10
CA PRO A 47 -6.48 0.26 14.87
C PRO A 47 -5.68 -0.69 13.97
N ALA A 48 -4.51 -1.08 14.42
CA ALA A 48 -3.70 -2.07 13.71
C ALA A 48 -4.43 -3.42 13.72
N PRO A 49 -4.54 -4.10 12.55
CA PRO A 49 -5.24 -5.38 12.46
C PRO A 49 -4.55 -6.49 13.28
N GLY A 50 -3.34 -6.24 13.74
CA GLY A 50 -2.50 -7.25 14.40
C GLY A 50 -2.01 -8.29 13.40
N GLY A 51 -1.09 -9.11 13.81
CA GLY A 51 -0.49 -10.13 12.96
C GLY A 51 0.98 -9.80 12.73
N THR A 52 1.84 -10.56 13.38
CA THR A 52 3.26 -10.58 13.07
C THR A 52 3.56 -11.95 12.46
N SER A 53 4.31 -11.96 11.36
CA SER A 53 4.84 -13.21 10.83
C SER A 53 5.84 -13.77 11.84
N HIS A 54 5.56 -14.94 12.36
CA HIS A 54 6.52 -15.74 13.12
C HIS A 54 6.82 -16.98 12.27
N GLY A 55 8.02 -17.10 11.74
CA GLY A 55 8.55 -18.17 10.93
C GLY A 55 7.60 -19.27 10.48
N GLY A 56 7.04 -19.17 9.27
CA GLY A 56 6.13 -20.15 8.71
C GLY A 56 4.63 -19.89 8.88
N THR A 57 4.23 -18.81 9.56
CA THR A 57 2.80 -18.48 9.72
C THR A 57 2.13 -18.21 8.38
N GLU A 58 2.83 -17.60 7.43
CA GLU A 58 2.34 -17.36 6.08
C GLU A 58 2.10 -18.66 5.30
N SER A 59 2.94 -19.67 5.49
CA SER A 59 2.74 -20.98 4.84
C SER A 59 1.54 -21.72 5.43
N LEU A 60 1.27 -21.53 6.72
CA LEU A 60 0.09 -22.09 7.37
C LEU A 60 -1.20 -21.42 6.86
N ILE A 61 -1.21 -20.09 6.78
CA ILE A 61 -2.34 -19.35 6.21
C ILE A 61 -2.56 -19.80 4.76
N ALA A 62 -1.52 -19.86 3.95
CA ALA A 62 -1.61 -20.31 2.57
C ALA A 62 -2.15 -21.74 2.46
N ALA A 63 -1.71 -22.66 3.33
CA ALA A 63 -2.20 -24.04 3.35
C ALA A 63 -3.68 -24.12 3.77
N THR A 64 -4.10 -23.34 4.77
CA THR A 64 -5.50 -23.28 5.20
C THR A 64 -6.40 -22.76 4.09
N LEU A 65 -6.04 -21.64 3.47
CA LEU A 65 -6.79 -21.05 2.36
C LEU A 65 -6.87 -22.00 1.15
N ALA A 66 -5.77 -22.71 0.85
CA ALA A 66 -5.77 -23.71 -0.22
C ALA A 66 -6.67 -24.91 0.11
N GLY A 67 -6.70 -25.34 1.37
CA GLY A 67 -7.60 -26.40 1.84
C GLY A 67 -9.07 -26.00 1.73
N ASP A 68 -9.40 -24.78 2.14
CA ASP A 68 -10.75 -24.24 2.05
C ASP A 68 -11.20 -24.11 0.59
N ALA A 69 -10.35 -23.56 -0.29
CA ALA A 69 -10.62 -23.47 -1.71
C ALA A 69 -10.84 -24.85 -2.34
N ALA A 70 -9.95 -25.81 -2.04
CA ALA A 70 -10.07 -27.17 -2.55
C ALA A 70 -11.36 -27.85 -2.09
N THR A 71 -11.75 -27.69 -0.82
CA THR A 71 -13.00 -28.22 -0.27
C THR A 71 -14.21 -27.65 -0.99
N GLN A 72 -14.25 -26.33 -1.19
CA GLN A 72 -15.33 -25.66 -1.93
C GLN A 72 -15.38 -26.13 -3.40
N LEU A 73 -14.23 -26.28 -4.07
CA LEU A 73 -14.16 -26.76 -5.45
C LEU A 73 -14.59 -28.24 -5.58
N VAL A 74 -14.39 -29.07 -4.55
CA VAL A 74 -14.90 -30.44 -4.52
C VAL A 74 -16.41 -30.46 -4.37
N ALA A 75 -16.96 -29.59 -3.51
CA ALA A 75 -18.40 -29.51 -3.28
C ALA A 75 -19.15 -28.78 -4.41
N GLY A 76 -18.47 -27.89 -5.14
CA GLY A 76 -19.04 -27.06 -6.20
C GLY A 76 -18.12 -26.91 -7.41
N GLN A 77 -18.45 -25.94 -8.27
CA GLN A 77 -17.67 -25.60 -9.45
C GLN A 77 -16.75 -24.38 -9.22
N HIS A 78 -17.09 -23.58 -8.23
CA HIS A 78 -16.41 -22.33 -7.87
C HIS A 78 -16.09 -22.32 -6.38
N ALA A 79 -15.05 -21.60 -6.01
CA ALA A 79 -14.65 -21.35 -4.64
C ALA A 79 -14.32 -19.86 -4.48
N VAL A 80 -14.69 -19.27 -3.35
CA VAL A 80 -14.26 -17.91 -2.98
C VAL A 80 -13.60 -18.00 -1.60
N ILE A 81 -12.37 -17.52 -1.53
CA ILE A 81 -11.64 -17.37 -0.26
C ILE A 81 -11.57 -15.90 0.11
N THR A 82 -11.65 -15.61 1.40
CA THR A 82 -11.55 -14.25 1.92
C THR A 82 -10.28 -14.12 2.77
N LEU A 83 -9.41 -13.21 2.38
CA LEU A 83 -8.24 -12.84 3.17
C LEU A 83 -8.58 -11.63 4.03
N SER A 84 -8.51 -11.79 5.33
CA SER A 84 -8.72 -10.69 6.27
C SER A 84 -7.55 -9.68 6.25
N GLU A 85 -7.75 -8.49 6.82
CA GLU A 85 -6.67 -7.52 7.04
C GLU A 85 -5.49 -8.13 7.81
N ARG A 86 -5.77 -9.05 8.74
CA ARG A 86 -4.75 -9.77 9.50
C ARG A 86 -3.92 -10.70 8.61
N ASP A 87 -4.56 -11.46 7.72
CA ASP A 87 -3.87 -12.38 6.81
C ASP A 87 -3.00 -11.60 5.84
N LEU A 88 -3.52 -10.51 5.28
CA LEU A 88 -2.77 -9.59 4.42
C LEU A 88 -1.56 -8.97 5.15
N THR A 89 -1.71 -8.63 6.44
CA THR A 89 -0.63 -8.11 7.28
C THR A 89 0.46 -9.16 7.51
N VAL A 90 0.09 -10.40 7.78
CA VAL A 90 1.05 -11.51 7.93
C VAL A 90 1.81 -11.74 6.62
N ILE A 91 1.12 -11.75 5.49
CA ILE A 91 1.73 -11.90 4.16
C ILE A 91 2.70 -10.74 3.88
N ALA A 92 2.29 -9.49 4.14
CA ALA A 92 3.15 -8.32 3.97
C ALA A 92 4.40 -8.39 4.87
N SER A 93 4.26 -8.87 6.10
CA SER A 93 5.37 -9.04 7.04
C SER A 93 6.35 -10.12 6.57
N ALA A 94 5.85 -11.24 6.05
CA ALA A 94 6.67 -12.33 5.56
C ALA A 94 7.47 -11.96 4.30
N ARG A 95 6.96 -11.06 3.49
CA ARG A 95 7.61 -10.57 2.26
C ARG A 95 8.58 -9.40 2.49
N ASN A 96 8.66 -8.90 3.71
CA ASN A 96 9.59 -7.84 4.06
C ASN A 96 11.01 -8.42 4.24
N PRO A 97 11.95 -8.14 3.33
CA PRO A 97 13.27 -8.77 3.34
C PRO A 97 14.09 -8.36 4.57
N SER A 98 14.94 -9.27 5.05
CA SER A 98 15.91 -8.96 6.11
C SER A 98 17.27 -8.54 5.49
N PRO A 99 17.92 -7.44 5.94
CA PRO A 99 17.48 -6.53 7.00
C PRO A 99 16.27 -5.70 6.55
N ALA A 100 15.24 -5.67 7.36
CA ALA A 100 13.99 -5.02 7.01
C ALA A 100 14.17 -3.50 6.90
N ARG A 101 14.01 -2.97 5.69
CA ARG A 101 13.93 -1.51 5.46
C ARG A 101 12.66 -0.91 6.05
N PHE A 102 11.62 -1.74 6.13
CA PHE A 102 10.31 -1.38 6.63
C PHE A 102 10.04 -2.16 7.92
N ARG A 103 9.66 -1.44 8.96
CA ARG A 103 9.28 -2.03 10.25
C ARG A 103 7.77 -2.07 10.38
N ASN A 104 7.26 -3.10 11.02
CA ASN A 104 5.86 -3.25 11.38
C ASN A 104 4.89 -3.02 10.19
N PRO A 105 5.04 -3.73 9.06
CA PRO A 105 4.11 -3.60 7.95
C PRO A 105 2.70 -4.00 8.38
N GLN A 106 1.72 -3.23 7.95
CA GLN A 106 0.30 -3.43 8.23
C GLN A 106 -0.48 -3.28 6.94
N ALA A 107 -1.39 -4.20 6.67
CA ALA A 107 -2.30 -4.11 5.55
C ALA A 107 -3.73 -3.90 6.05
N ARG A 108 -4.45 -2.99 5.43
CA ARG A 108 -5.83 -2.64 5.76
C ARG A 108 -6.64 -2.53 4.49
N ILE A 109 -7.95 -2.67 4.63
CA ILE A 109 -8.89 -2.47 3.55
C ILE A 109 -9.63 -1.16 3.79
N ARG A 110 -9.58 -0.26 2.84
CA ARG A 110 -10.24 1.06 2.92
C ARG A 110 -10.80 1.44 1.55
N SER A 111 -12.11 1.68 1.53
CA SER A 111 -12.80 2.20 0.32
C SER A 111 -12.55 1.37 -0.96
N GLY A 112 -12.47 0.05 -0.86
CA GLY A 112 -12.26 -0.83 -2.00
C GLY A 112 -10.80 -0.98 -2.46
N ASP A 113 -9.85 -0.46 -1.67
CA ASP A 113 -8.41 -0.60 -1.92
C ASP A 113 -7.69 -1.24 -0.73
N VAL A 114 -6.55 -1.83 -1.00
CA VAL A 114 -5.64 -2.35 0.02
C VAL A 114 -4.64 -1.24 0.38
N VAL A 115 -4.66 -0.81 1.63
CA VAL A 115 -3.76 0.20 2.17
C VAL A 115 -2.65 -0.49 2.96
N VAL A 116 -1.43 -0.43 2.45
CA VAL A 116 -0.24 -0.96 3.12
C VAL A 116 0.51 0.17 3.78
N SER A 117 0.77 0.04 5.07
CA SER A 117 1.55 0.99 5.85
C SER A 117 2.74 0.31 6.51
N ALA A 118 3.87 0.99 6.60
CA ALA A 118 5.04 0.49 7.29
C ALA A 118 5.89 1.63 7.82
N GLN A 119 6.61 1.39 8.91
CA GLN A 119 7.56 2.37 9.44
C GLN A 119 8.90 2.26 8.73
N THR A 120 9.46 3.39 8.37
CA THR A 120 10.80 3.52 7.79
C THR A 120 11.54 4.68 8.41
N ASP A 121 12.86 4.69 8.30
CA ASP A 121 13.68 5.79 8.81
C ASP A 121 13.96 6.78 7.69
N LEU A 122 13.63 8.05 7.94
CA LEU A 122 13.99 9.19 7.10
C LEU A 122 15.05 10.01 7.83
N GLY A 123 16.34 9.67 7.62
CA GLY A 123 17.43 10.20 8.42
C GLY A 123 17.29 9.78 9.90
N PRO A 124 17.29 10.73 10.86
CA PRO A 124 17.15 10.41 12.30
C PRO A 124 15.68 10.20 12.73
N PHE A 125 14.73 10.35 11.84
CA PHE A 125 13.30 10.33 12.16
C PHE A 125 12.64 9.05 11.64
N GLY A 126 11.87 8.39 12.52
CA GLY A 126 10.97 7.32 12.12
C GLY A 126 9.69 7.92 11.52
N VAL A 127 9.36 7.52 10.30
CA VAL A 127 8.15 7.96 9.61
C VAL A 127 7.32 6.75 9.18
N THR A 128 6.01 6.95 9.04
CA THR A 128 5.12 5.92 8.48
C THR A 128 4.92 6.19 7.00
N ALA A 129 5.37 5.28 6.16
CA ALA A 129 5.07 5.26 4.74
C ALA A 129 3.75 4.51 4.52
N VAL A 130 2.90 5.03 3.66
CA VAL A 130 1.62 4.43 3.30
C VAL A 130 1.49 4.38 1.79
N VAL A 131 1.06 3.26 1.29
CA VAL A 131 0.77 3.04 -0.13
C VAL A 131 -0.65 2.50 -0.24
N LYS A 132 -1.45 3.13 -1.06
CA LYS A 132 -2.79 2.68 -1.42
C LYS A 132 -2.71 1.91 -2.73
N LEU A 133 -3.15 0.65 -2.70
CA LEU A 133 -3.08 -0.28 -3.83
C LEU A 133 -4.48 -0.60 -4.32
N SER A 134 -4.73 -0.35 -5.59
CA SER A 134 -5.88 -0.89 -6.30
C SER A 134 -5.49 -2.22 -6.94
N LEU A 135 -6.30 -3.25 -6.75
CA LEU A 135 -6.06 -4.56 -7.31
C LEU A 135 -6.89 -4.74 -8.59
N VAL A 136 -6.21 -5.08 -9.66
CA VAL A 136 -6.84 -5.33 -10.96
C VAL A 136 -6.59 -6.78 -11.35
N PHE A 137 -7.67 -7.49 -11.62
CA PHE A 137 -7.60 -8.82 -12.22
C PHE A 137 -7.52 -8.69 -13.74
N SER A 138 -6.64 -9.44 -14.35
CA SER A 138 -6.52 -9.54 -15.79
C SER A 138 -6.19 -10.97 -16.21
N ASP A 139 -6.82 -11.43 -17.28
CA ASP A 139 -6.43 -12.67 -17.96
C ASP A 139 -5.65 -12.30 -19.22
N ALA A 140 -4.34 -12.32 -19.13
CA ALA A 140 -3.46 -12.03 -20.26
C ALA A 140 -3.02 -13.33 -20.92
N GLY A 141 -3.74 -13.74 -21.98
CA GLY A 141 -3.37 -14.90 -22.78
C GLY A 141 -3.55 -16.25 -22.10
N GLY A 142 -4.61 -16.40 -21.29
CA GLY A 142 -4.94 -17.64 -20.57
C GLY A 142 -4.10 -17.86 -19.30
N THR A 143 -3.43 -16.81 -18.84
CA THR A 143 -2.75 -16.83 -17.54
C THR A 143 -3.34 -15.73 -16.65
N PRO A 144 -4.17 -16.11 -15.65
CA PRO A 144 -4.77 -15.15 -14.75
C PRO A 144 -3.70 -14.45 -13.91
N GLN A 145 -3.78 -13.13 -13.84
CA GLN A 145 -2.84 -12.29 -13.10
C GLN A 145 -3.59 -11.28 -12.25
N ILE A 146 -3.07 -11.04 -11.05
CA ILE A 146 -3.49 -9.92 -10.20
C ILE A 146 -2.38 -8.88 -10.26
N THR A 147 -2.74 -7.70 -10.72
CA THR A 147 -1.85 -6.54 -10.74
C THR A 147 -2.24 -5.59 -9.64
N ALA A 148 -1.31 -5.29 -8.74
CA ALA A 148 -1.48 -4.25 -7.75
C ALA A 148 -0.94 -2.93 -8.33
N GLN A 149 -1.81 -1.94 -8.46
CA GLN A 149 -1.44 -0.60 -8.91
C GLN A 149 -1.45 0.34 -7.71
N ALA A 150 -0.33 1.01 -7.49
CA ALA A 150 -0.29 2.04 -6.48
C ALA A 150 -1.01 3.28 -7.00
N VAL A 151 -2.06 3.69 -6.30
CA VAL A 151 -2.91 4.83 -6.66
C VAL A 151 -2.63 6.07 -5.82
N ASP A 152 -2.03 5.88 -4.63
CA ASP A 152 -1.67 6.97 -3.75
C ASP A 152 -0.49 6.61 -2.86
N TYR A 153 0.31 7.63 -2.51
CA TYR A 153 1.45 7.51 -1.62
C TYR A 153 1.40 8.61 -0.58
N SER A 154 1.71 8.26 0.66
CA SER A 154 1.90 9.26 1.71
C SER A 154 3.04 8.89 2.65
N VAL A 155 3.65 9.92 3.23
CA VAL A 155 4.64 9.80 4.30
C VAL A 155 4.09 10.55 5.51
N GLY A 156 3.80 9.82 6.56
CA GLY A 156 2.99 10.35 7.65
C GLY A 156 1.61 10.76 7.12
N SER A 157 1.17 11.96 7.46
CA SER A 157 -0.06 12.56 6.94
C SER A 157 0.14 13.44 5.69
N LEU A 158 1.34 13.43 5.10
CA LEU A 158 1.64 14.17 3.87
C LEU A 158 1.42 13.28 2.66
N GLY A 159 0.50 13.67 1.78
CA GLY A 159 0.38 13.07 0.46
C GLY A 159 1.65 13.36 -0.37
N VAL A 160 2.20 12.36 -1.00
CA VAL A 160 3.33 12.52 -1.92
C VAL A 160 2.79 12.84 -3.30
N PRO A 161 3.14 13.99 -3.91
CA PRO A 161 2.70 14.33 -5.26
C PRO A 161 3.08 13.23 -6.26
N GLY A 162 2.18 12.90 -7.19
CA GLY A 162 2.35 11.80 -8.15
C GLY A 162 3.67 11.86 -8.93
N TRP A 163 4.15 13.07 -9.30
CA TRP A 163 5.42 13.24 -10.00
C TRP A 163 6.66 12.84 -9.18
N ILE A 164 6.55 12.80 -7.83
CA ILE A 164 7.57 12.25 -6.94
C ILE A 164 7.38 10.74 -6.84
N GLY A 165 6.12 10.28 -6.68
CA GLY A 165 5.78 8.86 -6.64
C GLY A 165 6.27 8.12 -7.88
N ASP A 166 6.09 8.70 -9.05
CA ASP A 166 6.52 8.15 -10.34
C ASP A 166 8.05 7.94 -10.45
N ARG A 167 8.84 8.70 -9.68
CA ARG A 167 10.30 8.52 -9.62
C ARG A 167 10.75 7.31 -8.81
N PHE A 168 9.93 6.84 -7.88
CA PHE A 168 10.20 5.63 -7.12
C PHE A 168 9.76 4.36 -7.88
N ASP A 169 9.34 4.53 -9.12
CA ASP A 169 8.87 3.53 -10.09
C ASP A 169 8.18 2.32 -9.45
N PRO A 170 6.92 2.46 -9.06
CA PRO A 170 6.15 1.34 -8.56
C PRO A 170 5.80 0.32 -9.66
N ARG A 171 6.07 0.63 -10.93
CA ARG A 171 5.79 -0.29 -12.04
C ARG A 171 6.60 -1.58 -11.93
N SER A 172 7.79 -1.54 -11.36
CA SER A 172 8.59 -2.74 -11.08
C SER A 172 8.10 -3.55 -9.88
N ALA A 173 7.37 -2.91 -8.95
CA ALA A 173 6.84 -3.55 -7.74
C ALA A 173 5.38 -4.01 -7.89
N SER A 174 4.71 -3.64 -8.98
CA SER A 174 3.24 -3.69 -9.07
C SER A 174 2.66 -4.93 -9.74
N THR A 175 3.47 -5.80 -10.32
CA THR A 175 2.94 -7.03 -10.89
C THR A 175 3.13 -8.18 -9.89
N PHE A 176 2.14 -8.37 -9.03
CA PHE A 176 2.07 -9.57 -8.22
C PHE A 176 1.50 -10.71 -9.09
N ASN A 177 2.38 -11.58 -9.53
CA ASN A 177 1.92 -12.87 -9.98
C ASN A 177 1.60 -13.70 -8.74
N LEU A 178 0.34 -14.10 -8.55
CA LEU A 178 -0.07 -14.97 -7.44
C LEU A 178 0.77 -16.23 -7.37
N SER A 179 1.24 -16.75 -8.50
CA SER A 179 2.16 -17.88 -8.54
C SER A 179 3.45 -17.63 -7.76
N THR A 180 3.92 -16.39 -7.68
CA THR A 180 5.10 -16.03 -6.88
C THR A 180 4.81 -15.94 -5.38
N LEU A 181 3.55 -15.67 -5.00
CA LEU A 181 3.11 -15.67 -3.60
C LEU A 181 3.02 -17.09 -3.06
N PHE A 182 2.67 -18.06 -3.90
CA PHE A 182 2.44 -19.44 -3.51
C PHE A 182 3.72 -20.30 -3.47
N GLY A 183 4.87 -19.73 -3.86
CA GLY A 183 6.16 -20.40 -3.79
C GLY A 183 6.20 -21.71 -4.59
N SER A 184 6.84 -22.75 -4.02
CA SER A 184 6.98 -24.07 -4.63
C SER A 184 5.80 -25.02 -4.35
N ASN A 185 4.72 -24.53 -3.73
CA ASN A 185 3.57 -25.38 -3.44
C ASN A 185 2.78 -25.69 -4.71
N GLN A 186 2.84 -26.94 -5.15
CA GLN A 186 2.25 -27.41 -6.40
C GLN A 186 0.72 -27.26 -6.43
N THR A 187 0.05 -27.43 -5.28
CA THR A 187 -1.39 -27.24 -5.16
C THR A 187 -1.78 -25.79 -5.39
N LEU A 188 -1.05 -24.85 -4.81
CA LEU A 188 -1.30 -23.42 -4.97
C LEU A 188 -0.95 -22.94 -6.38
N GLN A 189 0.07 -23.53 -7.02
CA GLN A 189 0.36 -23.25 -8.43
C GLN A 189 -0.77 -23.73 -9.36
N THR A 190 -1.40 -24.85 -9.02
CA THR A 190 -2.56 -25.35 -9.78
C THR A 190 -3.76 -24.42 -9.56
N LEU A 191 -4.01 -23.98 -8.32
CA LEU A 191 -5.07 -23.02 -8.00
C LEU A 191 -4.87 -21.67 -8.69
N SER A 192 -3.63 -21.22 -8.85
CA SER A 192 -3.37 -19.93 -9.53
C SER A 192 -3.81 -19.92 -11.00
N LYS A 193 -3.85 -21.08 -11.65
CA LYS A 193 -4.37 -21.23 -13.03
C LYS A 193 -5.89 -21.25 -13.12
N SER A 194 -6.54 -21.42 -11.97
CA SER A 194 -8.00 -21.48 -11.84
C SER A 194 -8.58 -20.20 -11.23
N LEU A 195 -7.77 -19.15 -11.15
CA LEU A 195 -8.21 -17.85 -10.64
C LEU A 195 -9.20 -17.23 -11.62
N GLU A 196 -10.36 -16.82 -11.11
CA GLU A 196 -11.43 -16.22 -11.95
C GLU A 196 -11.76 -14.77 -11.60
N CYS A 197 -11.56 -14.36 -10.36
CA CYS A 197 -11.86 -12.99 -9.94
C CYS A 197 -11.09 -12.58 -8.69
N VAL A 198 -10.96 -11.26 -8.52
CA VAL A 198 -10.46 -10.63 -7.30
C VAL A 198 -11.31 -9.40 -7.01
N SER A 199 -11.71 -9.22 -5.76
CA SER A 199 -12.46 -8.03 -5.32
C SER A 199 -12.07 -7.65 -3.91
N VAL A 200 -11.88 -6.36 -3.68
CA VAL A 200 -11.63 -5.80 -2.34
C VAL A 200 -12.96 -5.38 -1.75
N GLN A 201 -13.40 -6.06 -0.70
CA GLN A 201 -14.66 -5.83 -0.01
C GLN A 201 -14.40 -5.34 1.43
N PRO A 202 -15.38 -4.75 2.13
CA PRO A 202 -15.17 -4.26 3.50
C PRO A 202 -14.74 -5.33 4.51
N ASP A 203 -15.10 -6.60 4.27
CA ASP A 203 -14.80 -7.77 5.12
C ASP A 203 -13.46 -8.43 4.77
N GLY A 204 -12.90 -8.16 3.59
CA GLY A 204 -11.66 -8.80 3.18
C GLY A 204 -11.35 -8.66 1.69
N LEU A 205 -10.23 -9.22 1.29
CA LEU A 205 -9.87 -9.44 -0.10
C LEU A 205 -10.46 -10.79 -0.55
N HIS A 206 -11.44 -10.75 -1.43
CA HIS A 206 -12.07 -11.93 -2.01
C HIS A 206 -11.28 -12.38 -3.25
N VAL A 207 -10.94 -13.65 -3.28
CA VAL A 207 -10.24 -14.28 -4.39
C VAL A 207 -11.04 -15.52 -4.83
N GLY A 208 -11.53 -15.49 -6.06
CA GLY A 208 -12.36 -16.54 -6.64
C GLY A 208 -11.55 -17.48 -7.50
N PHE A 209 -11.92 -18.76 -7.45
CA PHE A 209 -11.34 -19.82 -8.25
C PHE A 209 -12.45 -20.67 -8.87
N HIS A 210 -12.20 -21.19 -10.07
CA HIS A 210 -13.09 -22.14 -10.74
C HIS A 210 -12.42 -23.52 -10.89
N ARG A 211 -13.25 -24.56 -11.07
CA ARG A 211 -12.74 -25.89 -11.43
C ARG A 211 -12.24 -25.87 -12.87
N PRO A 212 -11.14 -26.58 -13.20
CA PRO A 212 -10.68 -26.71 -14.59
C PRO A 212 -11.81 -27.18 -15.52
N GLY A 213 -12.00 -26.45 -16.64
CA GLY A 213 -13.06 -26.73 -17.63
C GLY A 213 -14.41 -26.07 -17.34
N VAL A 214 -14.54 -25.32 -16.24
CA VAL A 214 -15.70 -24.48 -15.94
C VAL A 214 -15.40 -23.06 -16.44
N ALA A 215 -16.43 -22.37 -16.94
CA ALA A 215 -16.28 -20.96 -17.37
C ALA A 215 -16.10 -20.03 -16.18
N ASP A 216 -15.30 -18.98 -16.36
CA ASP A 216 -15.06 -17.96 -15.35
C ASP A 216 -16.34 -17.19 -15.01
N ASP A 217 -16.53 -16.89 -13.74
CA ASP A 217 -17.63 -16.07 -13.25
C ASP A 217 -17.08 -14.92 -12.37
N ALA A 218 -16.73 -13.83 -13.01
CA ALA A 218 -16.18 -12.65 -12.34
C ALA A 218 -17.14 -12.02 -11.30
N SER A 219 -18.44 -12.31 -11.37
CA SER A 219 -19.45 -11.79 -10.43
C SER A 219 -19.37 -12.42 -9.05
N ARG A 220 -18.75 -13.60 -8.92
CA ARG A 220 -18.66 -14.36 -7.66
C ARG A 220 -17.97 -13.60 -6.54
N CYS A 221 -16.87 -12.90 -6.85
CA CYS A 221 -16.17 -12.12 -5.83
C CYS A 221 -16.97 -10.91 -5.33
N ALA A 222 -17.88 -10.40 -6.14
CA ALA A 222 -18.74 -9.27 -5.76
C ALA A 222 -19.99 -9.73 -4.98
N SER A 223 -20.51 -10.92 -5.29
CA SER A 223 -21.76 -11.44 -4.72
C SER A 223 -21.60 -12.17 -3.37
N ALA A 224 -20.39 -12.51 -2.96
CA ALA A 224 -20.13 -13.21 -1.71
C ALA A 224 -20.61 -12.43 -0.46
N VAL A 225 -20.70 -11.09 -0.55
CA VAL A 225 -21.23 -10.22 0.53
C VAL A 225 -22.76 -10.32 0.66
N ALA A 226 -23.49 -10.56 -0.43
CA ALA A 226 -24.95 -10.62 -0.41
C ALA A 226 -25.51 -11.90 0.26
N ALA A 227 -24.69 -12.93 0.41
CA ALA A 227 -25.09 -14.21 1.03
C ALA A 227 -24.84 -14.26 2.55
N ALA A 228 -24.12 -13.29 3.12
CA ALA A 228 -23.73 -13.25 4.54
C ALA A 228 -24.56 -12.25 5.38
N THR A 229 -25.49 -11.52 4.77
CA THR A 229 -26.45 -10.61 5.42
C THR A 229 -27.85 -11.23 5.45
#